data_2337db3016aac06ca4204dfea620f329
#
_entry.id   2337db3016aac06ca4204dfea620f329
#
_cell.length_a   1.000
_cell.length_b   1.000
_cell.length_c   1.000
_cell.angle_alpha   90.00
_cell.angle_beta   90.00
_cell.angle_gamma   90.00
#
_symmetry.space_group_name_H-M   'P 1'
#
loop_
_entity.id
_entity.type
_entity.pdbx_description
1 polymer ?
#
loop_
_entity_poly.entity_id
_entity_poly.type
_entity_poly.pdbx_seq_one_letter_code
_entity_poly.pdbx_strand_id
1 'polypeptide(L)'
;SGNGQNEIDCHHAGPLKTADNVMMFKQIVRAIATRSGIHASFLPKPLPDQAGSVLHINLSLYMDGRNLFEGDIAPDSIAGSFMAGVLAHSRELTVFTNPLPNSYQRFGCDEAPRYVSWSRQNRSQLVRIPQVKGDNCRMELRSPDPACNPYLAIGLVLHRRIALAGCDTAQCDPGIGIGRAVQQGAGKAGEK
;
A
#
# COMPACT_ATOMS: atom_id res chain seq x y z
N SER A 1 -15.95 -4.30 -3.79
CA SER A 1 -15.10 -5.22 -4.57
C SER A 1 -15.84 -5.62 -5.83
N GLY A 2 -15.13 -5.75 -6.96
CA GLY A 2 -15.68 -6.25 -8.21
C GLY A 2 -15.91 -7.77 -8.20
N ASN A 3 -16.63 -8.29 -9.20
CA ASN A 3 -16.87 -9.71 -9.34
C ASN A 3 -15.54 -10.48 -9.52
N GLY A 4 -15.32 -11.53 -8.72
CA GLY A 4 -14.10 -12.32 -8.72
C GLY A 4 -12.87 -11.62 -8.13
N GLN A 5 -13.04 -10.45 -7.51
CA GLN A 5 -12.01 -9.73 -6.81
C GLN A 5 -11.86 -10.27 -5.37
N ASN A 6 -10.63 -10.61 -4.99
CA ASN A 6 -10.30 -11.12 -3.67
C ASN A 6 -9.33 -10.17 -2.98
N GLU A 7 -9.51 -10.00 -1.68
CA GLU A 7 -8.67 -9.18 -0.82
C GLU A 7 -7.92 -10.08 0.17
N ILE A 8 -6.65 -9.77 0.37
CA ILE A 8 -5.79 -10.49 1.33
C ILE A 8 -5.03 -9.47 2.16
N ASP A 9 -5.09 -9.64 3.46
CA ASP A 9 -4.29 -8.90 4.42
C ASP A 9 -3.06 -9.73 4.82
N CYS A 10 -1.89 -9.12 4.83
CA CYS A 10 -0.66 -9.74 5.29
C CYS A 10 -0.35 -9.31 6.72
N HIS A 11 0.16 -10.24 7.52
CA HIS A 11 0.67 -9.91 8.85
C HIS A 11 1.78 -8.86 8.78
N HIS A 12 1.82 -8.02 9.78
CA HIS A 12 2.86 -7.04 10.00
C HIS A 12 4.25 -7.70 10.12
N ALA A 13 5.23 -7.14 9.43
CA ALA A 13 6.62 -7.61 9.44
C ALA A 13 7.58 -6.46 9.11
N GLY A 14 8.86 -6.67 9.22
CA GLY A 14 9.86 -5.71 8.75
C GLY A 14 9.78 -5.47 7.23
N PRO A 15 10.30 -4.34 6.73
CA PRO A 15 10.14 -3.89 5.35
C PRO A 15 10.53 -4.91 4.29
N LEU A 16 11.72 -5.50 4.43
CA LEU A 16 12.25 -6.48 3.48
C LEU A 16 11.39 -7.75 3.47
N LYS A 17 11.08 -8.28 4.66
CA LYS A 17 10.21 -9.46 4.79
C LYS A 17 8.82 -9.24 4.20
N THR A 18 8.28 -8.04 4.35
CA THR A 18 7.01 -7.68 3.75
C THR A 18 7.07 -7.68 2.22
N ALA A 19 8.14 -7.13 1.64
CA ALA A 19 8.36 -7.17 0.19
C ALA A 19 8.50 -8.62 -0.33
N ASP A 20 9.27 -9.48 0.37
CA ASP A 20 9.40 -10.90 0.06
C ASP A 20 8.03 -11.61 0.09
N ASN A 21 7.22 -11.36 1.12
CA ASN A 21 5.89 -11.95 1.26
C ASN A 21 4.97 -11.56 0.11
N VAL A 22 5.00 -10.29 -0.36
CA VAL A 22 4.22 -9.86 -1.51
C VAL A 22 4.65 -10.56 -2.79
N MET A 23 5.96 -10.67 -3.03
CA MET A 23 6.47 -11.35 -4.22
C MET A 23 6.13 -12.83 -4.22
N MET A 24 6.33 -13.51 -3.10
CA MET A 24 5.98 -14.90 -2.92
C MET A 24 4.47 -15.13 -3.09
N PHE A 25 3.65 -14.30 -2.48
CA PHE A 25 2.19 -14.33 -2.64
C PHE A 25 1.78 -14.26 -4.11
N LYS A 26 2.29 -13.29 -4.88
CA LYS A 26 1.97 -13.16 -6.30
C LYS A 26 2.36 -14.41 -7.09
N GLN A 27 3.50 -15.01 -6.81
CA GLN A 27 3.96 -16.23 -7.48
C GLN A 27 3.08 -17.43 -7.15
N ILE A 28 2.78 -17.65 -5.87
CA ILE A 28 1.94 -18.75 -5.42
C ILE A 28 0.55 -18.67 -6.02
N VAL A 29 -0.06 -17.49 -5.95
CA VAL A 29 -1.42 -17.27 -6.49
C VAL A 29 -1.47 -17.53 -7.99
N ARG A 30 -0.50 -17.04 -8.77
CA ARG A 30 -0.42 -17.32 -10.22
C ARG A 30 -0.24 -18.81 -10.50
N ALA A 31 0.64 -19.47 -9.77
CA ALA A 31 0.90 -20.90 -9.96
C ALA A 31 -0.35 -21.76 -9.67
N ILE A 32 -1.05 -21.46 -8.56
CA ILE A 32 -2.28 -22.17 -8.19
C ILE A 32 -3.38 -21.89 -9.21
N ALA A 33 -3.58 -20.63 -9.60
CA ALA A 33 -4.58 -20.25 -10.61
C ALA A 33 -4.36 -21.00 -11.93
N THR A 34 -3.13 -21.01 -12.45
CA THR A 34 -2.77 -21.72 -13.67
C THR A 34 -3.07 -23.22 -13.55
N ARG A 35 -2.70 -23.85 -12.44
CA ARG A 35 -2.99 -25.29 -12.19
C ARG A 35 -4.49 -25.58 -12.10
N SER A 36 -5.29 -24.59 -11.70
CA SER A 36 -6.75 -24.70 -11.61
C SER A 36 -7.48 -24.30 -12.89
N GLY A 37 -6.75 -24.05 -13.99
CA GLY A 37 -7.33 -23.63 -15.27
C GLY A 37 -7.94 -22.22 -15.26
N ILE A 38 -7.50 -21.35 -14.33
CA ILE A 38 -7.96 -19.98 -14.20
C ILE A 38 -6.79 -18.99 -14.26
N HIS A 39 -7.08 -17.72 -14.54
CA HIS A 39 -6.06 -16.67 -14.60
C HIS A 39 -6.16 -15.73 -13.41
N ALA A 40 -5.02 -15.49 -12.75
CA ALA A 40 -4.89 -14.50 -11.69
C ALA A 40 -4.23 -13.22 -12.21
N SER A 41 -4.96 -12.11 -12.18
CA SER A 41 -4.48 -10.80 -12.62
C SER A 41 -4.12 -9.92 -11.44
N PHE A 42 -2.94 -9.29 -11.52
CA PHE A 42 -2.47 -8.23 -10.63
C PHE A 42 -2.39 -6.87 -11.36
N LEU A 43 -3.11 -6.72 -12.46
CA LEU A 43 -3.23 -5.42 -13.14
C LEU A 43 -3.99 -4.42 -12.26
N PRO A 44 -3.58 -3.14 -12.27
CA PRO A 44 -4.25 -2.09 -11.48
C PRO A 44 -5.72 -1.88 -11.85
N LYS A 45 -6.06 -1.95 -13.13
CA LYS A 45 -7.44 -1.80 -13.64
C LYS A 45 -7.67 -2.82 -14.76
N PRO A 46 -7.86 -4.13 -14.43
CA PRO A 46 -8.02 -5.17 -15.43
C PRO A 46 -9.34 -5.12 -16.18
N LEU A 47 -10.41 -4.60 -15.56
CA LEU A 47 -11.73 -4.43 -16.13
C LEU A 47 -12.16 -2.96 -16.02
N PRO A 48 -12.55 -2.30 -17.13
CA PRO A 48 -12.89 -0.88 -17.13
C PRO A 48 -14.02 -0.51 -16.17
N ASP A 49 -15.06 -1.35 -16.12
CA ASP A 49 -16.30 -1.09 -15.39
C ASP A 49 -16.32 -1.71 -13.97
N GLN A 50 -15.21 -2.27 -13.52
CA GLN A 50 -15.09 -2.88 -12.19
C GLN A 50 -14.07 -2.12 -11.33
N ALA A 51 -14.14 -2.32 -10.01
CA ALA A 51 -13.16 -1.75 -9.09
C ALA A 51 -11.73 -2.16 -9.47
N GLY A 52 -10.77 -1.23 -9.38
CA GLY A 52 -9.36 -1.49 -9.61
C GLY A 52 -8.71 -2.28 -8.48
N SER A 53 -7.56 -2.89 -8.75
CA SER A 53 -6.73 -3.56 -7.75
C SER A 53 -5.83 -2.57 -7.03
N VAL A 54 -5.64 -2.73 -5.73
CA VAL A 54 -4.83 -1.86 -4.89
C VAL A 54 -3.78 -2.67 -4.13
N LEU A 55 -2.70 -2.01 -3.73
CA LEU A 55 -1.71 -2.49 -2.79
C LEU A 55 -1.55 -1.44 -1.69
N HIS A 56 -2.43 -1.44 -0.70
CA HIS A 56 -2.28 -0.49 0.41
C HIS A 56 -1.05 -0.85 1.25
N ILE A 57 -0.16 0.12 1.46
CA ILE A 57 0.98 -0.03 2.35
C ILE A 57 0.61 0.53 3.70
N ASN A 58 0.39 -0.36 4.67
CA ASN A 58 0.20 -0.01 6.07
C ASN A 58 1.55 0.12 6.75
N LEU A 59 1.79 1.22 7.45
CA LEU A 59 3.07 1.61 8.00
C LEU A 59 2.92 2.04 9.46
N SER A 60 3.67 1.40 10.36
CA SER A 60 3.82 1.82 11.75
C SER A 60 5.28 2.21 11.99
N LEU A 61 5.50 3.18 12.83
CA LEU A 61 6.82 3.59 13.29
C LEU A 61 6.92 3.37 14.78
N TYR A 62 8.01 2.78 15.21
CA TYR A 62 8.27 2.53 16.63
C TYR A 62 9.54 3.25 17.07
N MET A 63 9.53 3.76 18.29
CA MET A 63 10.68 4.31 18.99
C MET A 63 10.54 3.92 20.47
N ASP A 64 11.55 3.30 21.02
CA ASP A 64 11.56 2.81 22.41
C ASP A 64 10.35 1.94 22.77
N GLY A 65 9.94 1.06 21.84
CA GLY A 65 8.79 0.17 21.98
C GLY A 65 7.42 0.84 21.90
N ARG A 66 7.36 2.14 21.58
CA ARG A 66 6.10 2.88 21.42
C ARG A 66 5.75 3.08 19.95
N ASN A 67 4.50 2.85 19.61
CA ASN A 67 3.98 3.16 18.28
C ASN A 67 3.74 4.67 18.14
N LEU A 68 4.43 5.32 17.22
CA LEU A 68 4.39 6.77 17.03
C LEU A 68 3.11 7.28 16.34
N PHE A 69 2.28 6.37 15.82
CA PHE A 69 0.96 6.68 15.26
C PHE A 69 -0.16 6.53 16.28
N GLU A 70 0.14 6.19 17.53
CA GLU A 70 -0.85 6.12 18.60
C GLU A 70 -1.21 7.52 19.11
N GLY A 71 -2.51 7.78 19.27
CA GLY A 71 -3.02 9.07 19.77
C GLY A 71 -3.15 10.15 18.68
N ASP A 72 -2.96 11.38 19.07
CA ASP A 72 -2.98 12.52 18.17
C ASP A 72 -1.61 12.75 17.54
N ILE A 73 -1.60 12.81 16.20
CA ILE A 73 -0.40 13.02 15.41
C ILE A 73 -0.19 14.53 15.26
N ALA A 74 0.69 15.10 16.07
CA ALA A 74 1.06 16.50 15.94
C ALA A 74 1.88 16.72 14.65
N PRO A 75 1.74 17.86 13.96
CA PRO A 75 2.47 18.15 12.73
C PRO A 75 3.98 18.11 12.87
N ASP A 76 4.51 18.49 14.03
CA ASP A 76 5.93 18.52 14.40
C ASP A 76 6.44 17.21 15.01
N SER A 77 5.56 16.23 15.19
CA SER A 77 5.96 14.89 15.63
C SER A 77 6.69 14.12 14.52
N ILE A 78 7.43 13.08 14.90
CA ILE A 78 8.11 12.19 13.93
C ILE A 78 7.09 11.56 12.98
N ALA A 79 5.94 11.10 13.48
CA ALA A 79 4.88 10.53 12.65
C ALA A 79 4.25 11.58 11.71
N GLY A 80 4.02 12.80 12.20
CA GLY A 80 3.52 13.93 11.41
C GLY A 80 4.51 14.33 10.31
N SER A 81 5.79 14.51 10.67
CA SER A 81 6.86 14.84 9.71
C SER A 81 7.04 13.75 8.65
N PHE A 82 6.97 12.47 9.05
CA PHE A 82 7.01 11.34 8.12
C PHE A 82 5.85 11.39 7.12
N MET A 83 4.64 11.57 7.61
CA MET A 83 3.44 11.68 6.77
C MET A 83 3.54 12.87 5.82
N ALA A 84 3.99 14.03 6.30
CA ALA A 84 4.21 15.21 5.48
C ALA A 84 5.23 14.95 4.37
N GLY A 85 6.31 14.22 4.66
CA GLY A 85 7.30 13.80 3.66
C GLY A 85 6.71 12.91 2.57
N VAL A 86 5.90 11.94 2.94
CA VAL A 86 5.21 11.07 1.97
C VAL A 86 4.26 11.87 1.09
N LEU A 87 3.50 12.81 1.65
CA LEU A 87 2.59 13.67 0.89
C LEU A 87 3.34 14.61 -0.05
N ALA A 88 4.41 15.25 0.42
CA ALA A 88 5.21 16.17 -0.39
C ALA A 88 5.84 15.51 -1.61
N HIS A 89 6.28 14.26 -1.47
CA HIS A 89 6.94 13.49 -2.54
C HIS A 89 6.01 12.49 -3.26
N SER A 90 4.70 12.60 -3.06
CA SER A 90 3.73 11.64 -3.60
C SER A 90 3.79 11.50 -5.11
N ARG A 91 4.02 12.60 -5.86
CA ARG A 91 4.13 12.58 -7.32
C ARG A 91 5.35 11.79 -7.80
N GLU A 92 6.49 11.96 -7.14
CA GLU A 92 7.72 11.23 -7.44
C GLU A 92 7.57 9.75 -7.10
N LEU A 93 6.95 9.45 -5.95
CA LEU A 93 6.66 8.09 -5.53
C LEU A 93 5.74 7.37 -6.53
N THR A 94 4.80 8.09 -7.16
CA THR A 94 3.84 7.51 -8.10
C THR A 94 4.53 6.80 -9.28
N VAL A 95 5.67 7.28 -9.75
CA VAL A 95 6.44 6.62 -10.82
C VAL A 95 6.78 5.16 -10.48
N PHE A 96 7.06 4.88 -9.20
CA PHE A 96 7.44 3.55 -8.72
C PHE A 96 6.27 2.76 -8.13
N THR A 97 5.31 3.45 -7.54
CA THR A 97 4.16 2.81 -6.90
C THR A 97 3.03 2.51 -7.87
N ASN A 98 3.03 3.17 -9.06
CA ASN A 98 2.01 3.06 -10.10
C ASN A 98 2.66 3.04 -11.49
N PRO A 99 3.43 1.97 -11.82
CA PRO A 99 4.40 1.98 -12.93
C PRO A 99 3.78 1.77 -14.32
N LEU A 100 2.50 1.47 -14.41
CA LEU A 100 1.85 1.17 -15.68
C LEU A 100 0.91 2.29 -16.13
N PRO A 101 0.71 2.53 -17.43
CA PRO A 101 -0.36 3.40 -17.91
C PRO A 101 -1.75 3.00 -17.37
N ASN A 102 -1.98 1.70 -17.21
CA ASN A 102 -3.19 1.14 -16.61
C ASN A 102 -3.37 1.52 -15.13
N SER A 103 -2.28 1.83 -14.40
CA SER A 103 -2.33 2.32 -13.03
C SER A 103 -3.14 3.61 -12.90
N TYR A 104 -2.99 4.51 -13.87
CA TYR A 104 -3.61 5.82 -13.85
C TYR A 104 -5.12 5.79 -14.15
N GLN A 105 -5.60 4.74 -14.80
CA GLN A 105 -7.04 4.51 -15.02
C GLN A 105 -7.80 4.19 -13.73
N ARG A 106 -7.08 3.90 -12.66
CA ARG A 106 -7.63 3.57 -11.34
C ARG A 106 -7.91 4.81 -10.49
N PHE A 107 -7.11 5.87 -10.63
CA PHE A 107 -7.19 7.05 -9.78
C PHE A 107 -8.54 7.77 -9.87
N GLY A 108 -9.09 8.10 -8.70
CA GLY A 108 -10.37 8.76 -8.56
C GLY A 108 -11.58 7.85 -8.76
N CYS A 109 -11.35 6.53 -8.97
CA CYS A 109 -12.40 5.53 -9.06
C CYS A 109 -12.40 4.67 -7.79
N ASP A 110 -13.57 4.35 -7.28
CA ASP A 110 -13.78 3.48 -6.12
C ASP A 110 -12.94 3.89 -4.88
N GLU A 111 -12.08 2.99 -4.41
CA GLU A 111 -11.23 3.20 -3.23
C GLU A 111 -9.84 3.80 -3.56
N ALA A 112 -9.55 4.11 -4.83
CA ALA A 112 -8.29 4.72 -5.20
C ALA A 112 -8.29 6.23 -4.86
N PRO A 113 -7.17 6.77 -4.36
CA PRO A 113 -7.12 8.15 -3.94
C PRO A 113 -7.30 9.11 -5.12
N ARG A 114 -7.99 10.20 -4.86
CA ARG A 114 -8.18 11.32 -5.80
C ARG A 114 -7.34 12.53 -5.42
N TYR A 115 -7.09 12.70 -4.12
CA TYR A 115 -6.45 13.90 -3.59
C TYR A 115 -5.17 13.55 -2.84
N VAL A 116 -4.14 14.39 -3.02
CA VAL A 116 -2.89 14.33 -2.25
C VAL A 116 -3.13 15.02 -0.92
N SER A 117 -3.68 14.29 0.02
CA SER A 117 -4.01 14.77 1.36
C SER A 117 -4.18 13.56 2.30
N TRP A 118 -4.47 13.82 3.55
CA TRP A 118 -4.68 12.77 4.55
C TRP A 118 -6.00 12.95 5.31
N SER A 119 -6.51 11.86 5.87
CA SER A 119 -7.70 11.87 6.71
C SER A 119 -7.71 10.67 7.66
N ARG A 120 -8.43 10.80 8.77
CA ARG A 120 -8.68 9.69 9.69
C ARG A 120 -9.75 8.71 9.16
N GLN A 121 -10.69 9.18 8.37
CA GLN A 121 -11.86 8.37 7.95
C GLN A 121 -12.06 8.28 6.45
N ASN A 122 -11.75 9.36 5.71
CA ASN A 122 -12.05 9.45 4.28
C ASN A 122 -11.10 8.55 3.47
N ARG A 123 -11.67 7.65 2.67
CA ARG A 123 -10.94 6.68 1.83
C ARG A 123 -10.50 7.27 0.49
N SER A 124 -10.97 8.44 0.10
CA SER A 124 -10.54 9.11 -1.15
C SER A 124 -9.21 9.85 -1.04
N GLN A 125 -8.63 9.90 0.17
CA GLN A 125 -7.37 10.57 0.44
C GLN A 125 -6.18 9.63 0.19
N LEU A 126 -5.01 10.22 -0.15
CA LEU A 126 -3.78 9.47 -0.39
C LEU A 126 -3.30 8.72 0.86
N VAL A 127 -3.37 9.38 2.00
CA VAL A 127 -3.01 8.81 3.29
C VAL A 127 -4.23 8.75 4.20
N ARG A 128 -4.44 7.59 4.80
CA ARG A 128 -5.45 7.38 5.83
C ARG A 128 -4.80 6.96 7.13
N ILE A 129 -5.27 7.53 8.25
CA ILE A 129 -4.89 7.13 9.61
C ILE A 129 -6.11 6.45 10.24
N PRO A 130 -6.17 5.12 10.27
CA PRO A 130 -7.31 4.42 10.88
C PRO A 130 -7.42 4.74 12.37
N GLN A 131 -8.65 4.88 12.85
CA GLN A 131 -8.92 5.06 14.28
C GLN A 131 -8.88 3.71 15.00
N VAL A 132 -7.69 3.28 15.35
CA VAL A 132 -7.39 2.04 16.07
C VAL A 132 -6.48 2.38 17.25
N LYS A 133 -6.24 1.43 18.15
CA LYS A 133 -5.41 1.63 19.37
C LYS A 133 -4.26 0.64 19.41
N GLY A 134 -3.22 1.02 20.13
CA GLY A 134 -2.06 0.17 20.40
C GLY A 134 -1.28 -0.16 19.14
N ASP A 135 -0.82 -1.40 19.04
CA ASP A 135 0.02 -1.89 17.94
C ASP A 135 -0.63 -1.85 16.55
N ASN A 136 -1.95 -1.68 16.49
CA ASN A 136 -2.67 -1.53 15.24
C ASN A 136 -2.65 -0.10 14.67
N CYS A 137 -2.14 0.89 15.43
CA CYS A 137 -2.01 2.27 14.97
C CYS A 137 -1.03 2.35 13.82
N ARG A 138 -1.45 2.98 12.71
CA ARG A 138 -0.68 3.00 11.47
C ARG A 138 -1.10 4.11 10.53
N MET A 139 -0.24 4.40 9.59
CA MET A 139 -0.55 5.14 8.38
C MET A 139 -0.84 4.15 7.24
N GLU A 140 -1.86 4.38 6.46
CA GLU A 140 -2.20 3.62 5.26
C GLU A 140 -1.95 4.48 4.02
N LEU A 141 -0.93 4.14 3.23
CA LEU A 141 -0.69 4.75 1.92
C LEU A 141 -1.51 3.99 0.87
N ARG A 142 -2.42 4.71 0.19
CA ARG A 142 -3.49 4.11 -0.61
C ARG A 142 -3.27 4.14 -2.12
N SER A 143 -2.29 4.91 -2.61
CA SER A 143 -2.01 5.01 -4.05
C SER A 143 -1.36 3.78 -4.67
N PRO A 144 -0.45 3.03 -4.02
CA PRO A 144 0.24 1.93 -4.66
C PRO A 144 -0.71 0.89 -5.25
N ASP A 145 -0.28 0.25 -6.31
CA ASP A 145 -1.03 -0.83 -6.94
C ASP A 145 -0.19 -2.12 -7.07
N PRO A 146 -0.83 -3.26 -7.35
CA PRO A 146 -0.14 -4.54 -7.36
C PRO A 146 0.89 -4.71 -8.48
N ALA A 147 0.95 -3.81 -9.48
CA ALA A 147 1.97 -3.87 -10.54
C ALA A 147 3.32 -3.35 -10.08
N CYS A 148 3.37 -2.58 -8.99
CA CYS A 148 4.62 -2.04 -8.48
C CYS A 148 5.60 -3.13 -8.02
N ASN A 149 6.88 -2.77 -8.03
CA ASN A 149 7.92 -3.53 -7.35
C ASN A 149 7.85 -3.21 -5.85
N PRO A 150 7.50 -4.15 -4.96
CA PRO A 150 7.31 -3.88 -3.54
C PRO A 150 8.60 -3.44 -2.82
N TYR A 151 9.76 -3.90 -3.26
CA TYR A 151 11.04 -3.47 -2.69
C TYR A 151 11.30 -1.99 -2.94
N LEU A 152 11.07 -1.54 -4.18
CA LEU A 152 11.22 -0.12 -4.54
C LEU A 152 10.15 0.74 -3.87
N ALA A 153 8.89 0.32 -3.92
CA ALA A 153 7.78 1.06 -3.34
C ALA A 153 7.98 1.28 -1.83
N ILE A 154 8.27 0.21 -1.08
CA ILE A 154 8.49 0.26 0.36
C ILE A 154 9.77 1.05 0.68
N GLY A 155 10.88 0.75 0.00
CA GLY A 155 12.16 1.42 0.24
C GLY A 155 12.10 2.92 0.00
N LEU A 156 11.44 3.37 -1.07
CA LEU A 156 11.30 4.79 -1.38
C LEU A 156 10.37 5.52 -0.40
N VAL A 157 9.27 4.89 0.02
CA VAL A 157 8.38 5.46 1.05
C VAL A 157 9.15 5.65 2.35
N LEU A 158 9.98 4.70 2.75
CA LEU A 158 10.80 4.81 3.95
C LEU A 158 11.93 5.84 3.81
N HIS A 159 12.57 5.91 2.63
CA HIS A 159 13.65 6.85 2.38
C HIS A 159 13.22 8.31 2.51
N ARG A 160 12.02 8.67 2.07
CA ARG A 160 11.48 10.04 2.13
C ARG A 160 11.26 10.58 3.55
N ARG A 161 11.26 9.71 4.55
CA ARG A 161 11.32 10.07 5.96
C ARG A 161 12.57 10.88 6.32
N ILE A 162 13.71 10.56 5.71
CA ILE A 162 15.03 11.06 6.11
C ILE A 162 15.18 12.56 5.81
N ALA A 163 14.55 13.04 4.73
CA ALA A 163 14.78 14.39 4.23
C ALA A 163 14.10 15.51 5.03
N LEU A 164 13.05 15.22 5.80
CA LEU A 164 12.23 16.25 6.46
C LEU A 164 12.24 16.21 7.99
N ALA A 165 12.59 15.09 8.61
CA ALA A 165 12.45 14.95 10.06
C ALA A 165 13.67 15.39 10.88
N GLY A 166 14.82 15.70 10.26
CA GLY A 166 16.06 15.97 11.01
C GLY A 166 16.43 14.86 12.01
N CYS A 167 15.75 13.72 11.93
CA CYS A 167 15.87 12.61 12.86
C CYS A 167 16.88 11.60 12.34
N ASP A 168 17.82 11.23 13.20
CA ASP A 168 18.76 10.16 12.93
C ASP A 168 18.01 8.84 12.72
N THR A 169 18.10 8.29 11.50
CA THR A 169 17.33 7.14 11.04
C THR A 169 17.60 5.85 11.80
N ALA A 170 18.67 5.83 12.57
CA ALA A 170 19.06 4.69 13.40
C ALA A 170 18.12 4.45 14.60
N GLN A 171 17.29 5.42 14.97
CA GLN A 171 16.49 5.36 16.19
C GLN A 171 15.04 4.89 16.03
N CYS A 172 14.54 4.76 14.81
CA CYS A 172 13.16 4.30 14.59
C CYS A 172 13.13 2.96 13.87
N ASP A 173 12.43 1.99 14.43
CA ASP A 173 12.18 0.70 13.82
C ASP A 173 10.87 0.76 13.00
N PRO A 174 10.92 0.64 11.66
CA PRO A 174 9.71 0.65 10.84
C PRO A 174 9.07 -0.73 10.83
N GLY A 175 7.87 -0.82 11.37
CA GLY A 175 7.01 -1.97 11.14
C GLY A 175 6.11 -1.74 9.93
N ILE A 176 6.13 -2.64 8.96
CA ILE A 176 5.31 -2.55 7.76
C ILE A 176 4.38 -3.74 7.69
N GLY A 177 3.08 -3.44 7.60
CA GLY A 177 2.05 -4.38 7.20
C GLY A 177 1.52 -4.02 5.82
N ILE A 178 1.29 -5.01 4.96
CA ILE A 178 0.52 -4.81 3.74
C ILE A 178 -0.91 -5.21 4.01
N GLY A 179 -1.78 -4.22 4.08
CA GLY A 179 -3.21 -4.42 4.01
C GLY A 179 -3.67 -4.24 2.56
N ARG A 180 -4.50 -5.14 2.10
CA ARG A 180 -5.17 -5.14 0.79
C ARG A 180 -4.28 -5.28 -0.45
N ALA A 181 -3.77 -6.48 -0.72
CA ALA A 181 -3.55 -6.89 -2.10
C ALA A 181 -4.89 -7.40 -2.64
N VAL A 182 -5.56 -6.62 -3.47
CA VAL A 182 -6.80 -7.05 -4.12
C VAL A 182 -6.46 -7.71 -5.43
N GLN A 183 -6.79 -8.99 -5.55
CA GLN A 183 -6.68 -9.76 -6.77
C GLN A 183 -8.03 -9.80 -7.47
N GLN A 184 -8.08 -9.45 -8.75
CA GLN A 184 -9.25 -9.73 -9.58
C GLN A 184 -9.17 -11.16 -10.15
N GLY A 185 -10.26 -11.87 -9.94
CA GLY A 185 -10.34 -13.29 -10.18
C GLY A 185 -10.51 -13.72 -11.61
N ALA A 186 -10.45 -14.93 -11.68
CA ALA A 186 -10.67 -16.03 -12.60
C ALA A 186 -11.75 -15.78 -13.66
N GLY A 187 -11.35 -15.29 -14.83
CA GLY A 187 -12.06 -15.64 -16.04
C GLY A 187 -11.65 -17.06 -16.45
N LYS A 188 -12.59 -17.97 -16.72
CA LYS A 188 -12.28 -19.20 -17.46
C LYS A 188 -11.56 -18.79 -18.73
N ALA A 189 -10.39 -19.36 -18.97
CA ALA A 189 -9.76 -19.28 -20.29
C ALA A 189 -10.80 -19.78 -21.30
N GLY A 190 -11.25 -18.87 -22.18
CA GLY A 190 -12.24 -19.22 -23.17
C GLY A 190 -11.71 -20.33 -24.07
N GLU A 191 -12.49 -21.37 -24.22
CA GLU A 191 -12.38 -22.30 -25.32
C GLU A 191 -12.41 -21.52 -26.65
N LYS A 192 -11.32 -21.54 -27.36
CA LYS A 192 -11.25 -21.45 -28.82
C LYS A 192 -10.16 -22.38 -29.30
#